data_41ebcf5d9ac262ff13f350bd6bf46789
#
_entry.id   41ebcf5d9ac262ff13f350bd6bf46789
#
_cell.length_a   1.000
_cell.length_b   1.000
_cell.length_c   1.000
_cell.angle_alpha   90.00
_cell.angle_beta   90.00
_cell.angle_gamma   90.00
#
_symmetry.space_group_name_H-M   'P 1'
#
loop_
_entity.id
_entity.type
_entity.pdbx_description
1 polymer ?
#
loop_
_entity_poly.entity_id
_entity_poly.type
_entity_poly.pdbx_seq_one_letter_code
_entity_poly.pdbx_strand_id
1 'polypeptide(L)'
;LSSFTEPLYVVQLPDSDEWLTLRAFGYWYDCEDTDAPLCVRCHACITVPDGTRTDFASIPRPLWSLIGHPAGRYAQAAVLHDYLYRSGRLPRARCDALFLEAMEVLGVPWLQRCLMWAGVRVGGFMAYTKGAP
;
A
#
# COMPACT_ATOMS: atom_id res chain seq x y z
N LEU A 1 -14.17 10.34 3.58
CA LEU A 1 -12.92 10.94 3.12
C LEU A 1 -11.73 10.14 3.61
N SER A 2 -10.90 9.69 2.68
CA SER A 2 -9.77 8.80 3.01
C SER A 2 -8.60 9.57 3.61
N SER A 3 -7.96 9.00 4.63
CA SER A 3 -6.82 9.64 5.29
C SER A 3 -5.97 8.64 6.07
N PHE A 4 -4.68 8.95 6.21
CA PHE A 4 -3.80 8.24 7.13
C PHE A 4 -3.93 8.82 8.54
N THR A 5 -3.80 7.97 9.55
CA THR A 5 -3.91 8.39 10.96
C THR A 5 -2.62 9.00 11.50
N GLU A 6 -1.47 8.53 11.01
CA GLU A 6 -0.15 8.91 11.49
C GLU A 6 0.86 8.93 10.35
N PRO A 7 1.98 9.63 10.50
CA PRO A 7 3.10 9.55 9.56
C PRO A 7 3.72 8.14 9.54
N LEU A 8 4.45 7.86 8.46
CA LEU A 8 5.21 6.61 8.32
C LEU A 8 6.56 6.72 9.06
N TYR A 9 6.83 5.76 9.92
CA TYR A 9 8.13 5.59 10.58
C TYR A 9 8.69 4.22 10.20
N VAL A 10 9.81 4.21 9.49
CA VAL A 10 10.45 2.99 9.00
C VAL A 10 11.95 3.03 9.25
N VAL A 11 12.55 1.85 9.33
CA VAL A 11 13.98 1.66 9.39
C VAL A 11 14.39 0.65 8.31
N GLN A 12 15.48 0.92 7.63
CA GLN A 12 16.03 -0.02 6.64
C GLN A 12 16.73 -1.17 7.36
N LEU A 13 16.41 -2.40 6.94
CA LEU A 13 17.08 -3.57 7.48
C LEU A 13 18.49 -3.69 6.89
N PRO A 14 19.51 -4.06 7.71
CA PRO A 14 20.87 -4.22 7.22
C PRO A 14 20.96 -5.26 6.11
N ASP A 15 21.76 -4.97 5.10
CA ASP A 15 22.05 -5.89 3.98
C ASP A 15 20.82 -6.37 3.21
N SER A 16 19.77 -5.57 3.19
CA SER A 16 18.50 -5.90 2.56
C SER A 16 17.88 -4.66 1.91
N ASP A 17 17.06 -4.90 0.89
CA ASP A 17 16.22 -3.85 0.30
C ASP A 17 14.89 -3.70 1.06
N GLU A 18 14.72 -4.45 2.16
CA GLU A 18 13.53 -4.41 2.98
C GLU A 18 13.61 -3.35 4.07
N TRP A 19 12.45 -2.82 4.41
CA TRP A 19 12.25 -1.84 5.48
C TRP A 19 11.26 -2.40 6.49
N LEU A 20 11.35 -1.91 7.73
CA LEU A 20 10.51 -2.35 8.84
C LEU A 20 9.77 -1.15 9.41
N THR A 21 8.46 -1.28 9.60
CA THR A 21 7.70 -0.22 10.28
C THR A 21 8.02 -0.18 11.76
N LEU A 22 8.29 1.02 12.29
CA LEU A 22 8.58 1.24 13.70
C LEU A 22 7.32 1.52 14.52
N ARG A 23 6.26 2.00 13.88
CA ARG A 23 4.97 2.30 14.52
C ARG A 23 3.83 1.82 13.65
N ALA A 24 2.75 1.38 14.29
CA ALA A 24 1.50 1.11 13.60
C ALA A 24 0.90 2.40 13.06
N PHE A 25 0.20 2.30 11.94
CA PHE A 25 -0.61 3.40 11.42
C PHE A 25 -1.88 2.85 10.80
N GLY A 26 -2.88 3.71 10.69
CA GLY A 26 -4.15 3.35 10.08
C GLY A 26 -4.42 4.13 8.80
N TYR A 27 -5.24 3.57 7.96
CA TYR A 27 -5.76 4.21 6.76
C TYR A 27 -7.28 4.11 6.76
N TRP A 28 -7.96 5.24 6.86
CA TRP A 28 -9.41 5.33 6.77
C TRP A 28 -9.84 5.44 5.31
N TYR A 29 -10.83 4.65 4.94
CA TYR A 29 -11.38 4.67 3.58
C TYR A 29 -12.87 4.36 3.60
N ASP A 30 -13.55 4.72 2.51
CA ASP A 30 -14.97 4.38 2.32
C ASP A 30 -15.07 2.94 1.80
N CYS A 31 -15.85 2.11 2.51
CA CYS A 31 -16.07 0.72 2.12
C CYS A 31 -16.88 0.61 0.83
N GLU A 32 -16.55 -0.40 0.05
CA GLU A 32 -17.41 -0.90 -1.01
C GLU A 32 -18.07 -2.22 -0.54
N ASP A 33 -19.15 -2.61 -1.20
CA ASP A 33 -19.91 -3.82 -0.84
C ASP A 33 -19.06 -5.09 -0.82
N THR A 34 -17.96 -5.10 -1.55
CA THR A 34 -17.03 -6.23 -1.62
C THR A 34 -16.01 -6.29 -0.48
N ASP A 35 -15.91 -5.22 0.31
CA ASP A 35 -14.85 -5.11 1.33
C ASP A 35 -15.18 -5.90 2.59
N ALA A 36 -16.45 -5.97 2.95
CA ALA A 36 -16.89 -6.77 4.09
C ALA A 36 -18.39 -7.11 3.96
N PRO A 37 -18.77 -8.36 4.24
CA PRO A 37 -20.17 -8.79 4.08
C PRO A 37 -21.15 -8.11 5.00
N LEU A 38 -20.69 -7.40 6.01
CA LEU A 38 -21.55 -6.73 7.00
C LEU A 38 -21.46 -5.20 6.91
N CYS A 39 -20.74 -4.68 5.95
CA CYS A 39 -20.53 -3.24 5.84
C CYS A 39 -21.58 -2.61 4.96
N VAL A 40 -22.52 -1.91 5.57
CA VAL A 40 -23.52 -1.10 4.87
C VAL A 40 -23.12 0.36 5.04
N ARG A 41 -22.33 0.88 4.10
CA ARG A 41 -21.83 2.27 4.12
C ARG A 41 -21.04 2.59 5.39
N CYS A 42 -19.87 2.04 5.51
CA CYS A 42 -19.00 2.39 6.63
C CYS A 42 -17.71 3.06 6.19
N HIS A 43 -17.18 3.79 7.12
CA HIS A 43 -15.79 4.17 7.14
C HIS A 43 -15.04 3.00 7.74
N ALA A 44 -14.14 2.40 7.01
CA ALA A 44 -13.30 1.33 7.53
C ALA A 44 -11.87 1.84 7.73
N CYS A 45 -11.20 1.28 8.71
CA CYS A 45 -9.80 1.56 8.97
C CYS A 45 -8.98 0.29 8.83
N ILE A 46 -7.97 0.34 7.98
CA ILE A 46 -6.96 -0.70 7.89
C ILE A 46 -5.81 -0.29 8.80
N THR A 47 -5.46 -1.15 9.75
CA THR A 47 -4.32 -0.91 10.63
C THR A 47 -3.13 -1.73 10.17
N VAL A 48 -2.05 -1.05 9.78
CA VAL A 48 -0.77 -1.68 9.49
C VAL A 48 0.03 -1.72 10.81
N PRO A 49 0.32 -2.91 11.34
CA PRO A 49 1.00 -3.00 12.63
C PRO A 49 2.48 -2.58 12.52
N ASP A 50 3.05 -2.23 13.66
CA ASP A 50 4.50 -2.11 13.77
C ASP A 50 5.17 -3.47 13.46
N GLY A 51 6.43 -3.42 13.05
CA GLY A 51 7.15 -4.64 12.66
C GLY A 51 6.74 -5.22 11.30
N THR A 52 5.98 -4.48 10.50
CA THR A 52 5.61 -4.89 9.14
C THR A 52 6.79 -4.68 8.21
N ARG A 53 7.16 -5.72 7.46
CA ARG A 53 8.20 -5.65 6.45
C ARG A 53 7.63 -5.15 5.13
N THR A 54 8.40 -4.32 4.43
CA THR A 54 8.01 -3.77 3.14
C THR A 54 9.23 -3.57 2.26
N ASP A 55 9.04 -3.73 0.96
CA ASP A 55 10.00 -3.35 -0.08
C ASP A 55 9.48 -2.19 -0.94
N PHE A 56 8.47 -1.49 -0.44
CA PHE A 56 7.80 -0.38 -1.12
C PHE A 56 7.23 -0.76 -2.48
N ALA A 57 6.46 -1.88 -2.50
CA ALA A 57 5.77 -2.41 -3.67
C ALA A 57 6.69 -2.96 -4.77
N SER A 58 7.93 -3.32 -4.43
CA SER A 58 8.89 -3.98 -5.33
C SER A 58 9.10 -3.27 -6.66
N ILE A 59 9.23 -1.95 -6.63
CA ILE A 59 9.41 -1.16 -7.86
C ILE A 59 10.77 -1.48 -8.50
N PRO A 60 10.80 -1.92 -9.77
CA PRO A 60 12.05 -2.20 -10.45
C PRO A 60 12.95 -0.96 -10.54
N ARG A 61 14.26 -1.15 -10.31
CA ARG A 61 15.24 -0.07 -10.33
C ARG A 61 15.21 0.81 -11.59
N PRO A 62 15.06 0.28 -12.82
CA PRO A 62 14.98 1.12 -14.01
C PRO A 62 13.85 2.15 -13.98
N LEU A 63 12.80 1.90 -13.20
CA LEU A 63 11.66 2.83 -13.07
C LEU A 63 11.91 3.91 -12.01
N TRP A 64 12.93 3.79 -11.18
CA TRP A 64 13.20 4.76 -10.12
C TRP A 64 13.45 6.18 -10.65
N SER A 65 14.08 6.29 -11.83
CA SER A 65 14.31 7.59 -12.47
C SER A 65 13.02 8.29 -12.90
N LEU A 66 11.96 7.51 -13.18
CA LEU A 66 10.65 8.04 -13.56
C LEU A 66 9.73 8.26 -12.36
N ILE A 67 9.82 7.40 -11.35
CA ILE A 67 8.90 7.34 -10.21
C ILE A 67 9.51 7.99 -8.96
N GLY A 68 10.84 8.02 -8.88
CA GLY A 68 11.57 8.51 -7.72
C GLY A 68 12.06 7.41 -6.80
N HIS A 69 12.73 7.80 -5.73
CA HIS A 69 13.31 6.88 -4.75
C HIS A 69 12.21 6.08 -4.04
N PRO A 70 12.43 4.76 -3.71
CA PRO A 70 11.44 3.94 -2.99
C PRO A 70 10.92 4.57 -1.68
N ALA A 71 11.74 5.36 -0.99
CA ALA A 71 11.34 6.07 0.23
C ALA A 71 10.75 7.46 -0.06
N GLY A 72 10.23 7.70 -1.26
CA GLY A 72 9.61 8.95 -1.66
C GLY A 72 8.19 9.13 -1.12
N ARG A 73 7.48 10.12 -1.66
CA ARG A 73 6.15 10.54 -1.19
C ARG A 73 5.12 9.41 -1.17
N TYR A 74 5.25 8.42 -2.03
CA TYR A 74 4.35 7.27 -2.11
C TYR A 74 4.64 6.17 -1.08
N ALA A 75 5.70 6.28 -0.29
CA ALA A 75 6.20 5.20 0.57
C ALA A 75 5.12 4.62 1.50
N GLN A 76 4.34 5.48 2.16
CA GLN A 76 3.29 5.03 3.07
C GLN A 76 2.18 4.25 2.34
N ALA A 77 1.80 4.69 1.16
CA ALA A 77 0.84 3.97 0.32
C ALA A 77 1.39 2.60 -0.11
N ALA A 78 2.68 2.52 -0.43
CA ALA A 78 3.33 1.26 -0.79
C ALA A 78 3.38 0.28 0.38
N VAL A 79 3.64 0.75 1.59
CA VAL A 79 3.60 -0.09 2.81
C VAL A 79 2.19 -0.63 3.03
N LEU A 80 1.17 0.21 2.92
CA LEU A 80 -0.23 -0.20 3.01
C LEU A 80 -0.55 -1.28 1.98
N HIS A 81 -0.15 -1.09 0.74
CA HIS A 81 -0.38 -2.04 -0.35
C HIS A 81 0.29 -3.39 -0.08
N ASP A 82 1.56 -3.39 0.34
CA ASP A 82 2.28 -4.62 0.69
C ASP A 82 1.57 -5.38 1.81
N TYR A 83 1.12 -4.67 2.84
CA TYR A 83 0.37 -5.26 3.94
C TYR A 83 -0.94 -5.89 3.45
N LEU A 84 -1.69 -5.17 2.63
CA LEU A 84 -2.96 -5.67 2.07
C LEU A 84 -2.75 -6.92 1.21
N TYR A 85 -1.69 -6.95 0.42
CA TYR A 85 -1.36 -8.11 -0.40
C TYR A 85 -1.04 -9.34 0.44
N ARG A 86 -0.29 -9.16 1.53
CA ARG A 86 0.08 -10.27 2.42
C ARG A 86 -1.10 -10.75 3.26
N SER A 87 -1.99 -9.85 3.65
CA SER A 87 -3.15 -10.20 4.47
C SER A 87 -4.19 -11.03 3.71
N GLY A 88 -4.31 -10.82 2.40
CA GLY A 88 -5.28 -11.53 1.57
C GLY A 88 -6.74 -11.30 1.93
N ARG A 89 -7.04 -10.28 2.74
CA ARG A 89 -8.40 -10.00 3.22
C ARG A 89 -9.28 -9.34 2.17
N LEU A 90 -8.69 -8.55 1.27
CA LEU A 90 -9.39 -7.87 0.20
C LEU A 90 -9.00 -8.46 -1.15
N PRO A 91 -9.88 -8.42 -2.15
CA PRO A 91 -9.51 -8.83 -3.50
C PRO A 91 -8.33 -8.01 -4.01
N ARG A 92 -7.48 -8.61 -4.84
CA ARG A 92 -6.29 -7.96 -5.39
C ARG A 92 -6.62 -6.63 -6.09
N ALA A 93 -7.70 -6.61 -6.89
CA ALA A 93 -8.12 -5.39 -7.57
C ALA A 93 -8.47 -4.27 -6.59
N ARG A 94 -9.06 -4.61 -5.44
CA ARG A 94 -9.39 -3.64 -4.39
C ARG A 94 -8.13 -3.14 -3.69
N CYS A 95 -7.17 -4.01 -3.42
CA CYS A 95 -5.88 -3.61 -2.86
C CYS A 95 -5.18 -2.59 -3.77
N ASP A 96 -5.18 -2.83 -5.07
CA ASP A 96 -4.55 -1.95 -6.05
C ASP A 96 -5.31 -0.61 -6.17
N ALA A 97 -6.65 -0.64 -6.10
CA ALA A 97 -7.46 0.58 -6.10
C ALA A 97 -7.19 1.44 -4.86
N LEU A 98 -7.05 0.82 -3.69
CA LEU A 98 -6.70 1.53 -2.45
C LEU A 98 -5.29 2.10 -2.51
N PHE A 99 -4.37 1.41 -3.15
CA PHE A 99 -3.02 1.92 -3.39
C PHE A 99 -3.05 3.21 -4.21
N LEU A 100 -3.80 3.22 -5.30
CA LEU A 100 -3.96 4.41 -6.14
C LEU A 100 -4.57 5.58 -5.35
N GLU A 101 -5.64 5.31 -4.61
CA GLU A 101 -6.30 6.30 -3.78
C GLU A 101 -5.36 6.85 -2.69
N ALA A 102 -4.64 5.97 -2.00
CA ALA A 102 -3.71 6.36 -0.94
C ALA A 102 -2.57 7.24 -1.48
N MET A 103 -2.07 6.94 -2.67
CA MET A 103 -1.09 7.80 -3.33
C MET A 103 -1.65 9.19 -3.63
N GLU A 104 -2.91 9.28 -4.02
CA GLU A 104 -3.58 10.57 -4.23
C GLU A 104 -3.67 11.36 -2.92
N VAL A 105 -4.04 10.70 -1.81
CA VAL A 105 -4.10 11.31 -0.49
C VAL A 105 -2.73 11.88 -0.09
N LEU A 106 -1.65 11.19 -0.43
CA LEU A 106 -0.29 11.63 -0.13
C LEU A 106 0.25 12.73 -1.07
N GLY A 107 -0.54 13.09 -2.10
CA GLY A 107 -0.13 14.12 -3.06
C GLY A 107 0.85 13.64 -4.11
N VAL A 108 0.92 12.34 -4.39
CA VAL A 108 1.73 11.79 -5.48
C VAL A 108 1.20 12.31 -6.81
N PRO A 109 2.05 12.87 -7.70
CA PRO A 109 1.59 13.35 -9.01
C PRO A 109 0.84 12.29 -9.80
N TRP A 110 -0.16 12.72 -10.57
CA TRP A 110 -1.05 11.83 -11.30
C TRP A 110 -0.30 10.83 -12.20
N LEU A 111 0.70 11.30 -12.94
CA LEU A 111 1.45 10.42 -13.83
C LEU A 111 2.20 9.33 -13.06
N GLN A 112 2.87 9.69 -11.97
CA GLN A 112 3.58 8.74 -11.11
C GLN A 112 2.63 7.68 -10.55
N ARG A 113 1.51 8.11 -9.96
CA ARG A 113 0.58 7.14 -9.34
C ARG A 113 -0.07 6.21 -10.36
N CYS A 114 -0.36 6.70 -11.57
CA CYS A 114 -0.89 5.83 -12.62
C CYS A 114 0.14 4.81 -13.09
N LEU A 115 1.41 5.21 -13.25
CA LEU A 115 2.49 4.29 -13.61
C LEU A 115 2.71 3.21 -12.55
N MET A 116 2.68 3.60 -11.29
CA MET A 116 2.84 2.65 -10.17
C MET A 116 1.64 1.70 -10.07
N TRP A 117 0.43 2.21 -10.23
CA TRP A 117 -0.77 1.39 -10.25
C TRP A 117 -0.73 0.38 -11.41
N ALA A 118 -0.39 0.82 -12.61
CA ALA A 118 -0.24 -0.06 -13.75
C ALA A 118 0.81 -1.15 -13.50
N GLY A 119 1.93 -0.78 -12.87
CA GLY A 119 2.98 -1.73 -12.52
C GLY A 119 2.51 -2.82 -11.58
N VAL A 120 1.76 -2.49 -10.52
CA VAL A 120 1.25 -3.50 -9.59
C VAL A 120 0.12 -4.33 -10.21
N ARG A 121 -0.67 -3.77 -11.12
CA ARG A 121 -1.69 -4.54 -11.86
C ARG A 121 -1.08 -5.59 -12.76
N VAL A 122 0.02 -5.26 -13.44
CA VAL A 122 0.69 -6.18 -14.38
C VAL A 122 1.56 -7.19 -13.64
N GLY A 123 2.33 -6.77 -12.64
CA GLY A 123 3.35 -7.58 -11.99
C GLY A 123 3.01 -8.09 -10.60
N GLY A 124 1.94 -7.61 -9.99
CA GLY A 124 1.66 -7.89 -8.58
C GLY A 124 1.02 -9.24 -8.29
N PHE A 125 0.58 -9.99 -9.31
CA PHE A 125 -0.17 -11.23 -9.09
C PHE A 125 0.63 -12.29 -8.32
N MET A 126 1.95 -12.30 -8.43
CA MET A 126 2.81 -13.24 -7.71
C MET A 126 3.01 -12.87 -6.25
N ALA A 127 2.86 -11.60 -5.90
CA ALA A 127 3.03 -11.11 -4.53
C ALA A 127 1.74 -11.18 -3.71
N TYR A 128 0.58 -11.25 -4.37
CA TYR A 128 -0.71 -11.30 -3.67
C TYR A 128 -0.96 -12.71 -3.12
N THR A 129 -1.35 -12.77 -1.83
CA THR A 129 -1.66 -14.02 -1.15
C THR A 129 -3.14 -14.03 -0.75
N LYS A 130 -3.96 -14.74 -1.53
CA LYS A 130 -5.40 -14.82 -1.29
C LYS A 130 -5.69 -15.68 -0.05
N GLY A 131 -6.46 -15.14 0.89
CA GLY A 131 -6.90 -15.89 2.06
C GLY A 131 -5.80 -16.18 3.07
N ALA A 132 -4.68 -15.47 3.01
CA ALA A 132 -3.64 -15.58 4.03
C ALA A 132 -4.13 -15.05 5.38
N PRO A 133 -3.78 -15.70 6.48
CA PRO A 133 -4.14 -15.21 7.81
C PRO A 133 -3.43 -13.92 8.17
#